data_b2491542d79ec7da75a09184369d2372
#
_entry.id   b2491542d79ec7da75a09184369d2372
#
_cell.length_a   1.000
_cell.length_b   1.000
_cell.length_c   1.000
_cell.angle_alpha   90.00
_cell.angle_beta   90.00
_cell.angle_gamma   90.00
#
_symmetry.space_group_name_H-M   'P 1'
#
loop_
_entity.id
_entity.type
_entity.pdbx_description
1 polymer ?
#
loop_
_entity_poly.entity_id
_entity_poly.type
_entity_poly.pdbx_seq_one_letter_code
_entity_poly.pdbx_strand_id
1 'polypeptide(L)'
;MIKNKNFYINGKWVSPSKPNDFEVIDPSTGEPFAIISLGSTEDTDKAISAAKNAFETWRETSKEKRLSLLEKFDQIYNRRWDEMVKAQSTEMGAPLDYASETHTKMGADISKNIIKILKDFNFEHQFDLKSNNRI
;
A
#
# COMPACT_ATOMS: atom_id res chain seq x y z
N MET A 1 18.63 -15.36 -6.82
CA MET A 1 17.45 -14.82 -7.51
C MET A 1 16.23 -15.03 -6.62
N ILE A 2 15.52 -13.97 -6.27
CA ILE A 2 14.32 -13.97 -5.44
C ILE A 2 13.13 -14.47 -6.29
N LYS A 3 12.24 -15.30 -5.72
CA LYS A 3 11.04 -15.80 -6.41
C LYS A 3 9.78 -15.39 -5.65
N ASN A 4 9.14 -14.30 -6.08
CA ASN A 4 7.92 -13.74 -5.49
C ASN A 4 6.74 -13.85 -6.47
N LYS A 5 6.28 -15.09 -6.72
CA LYS A 5 5.27 -15.38 -7.74
C LYS A 5 3.83 -15.36 -7.22
N ASN A 6 3.63 -15.37 -5.91
CA ASN A 6 2.31 -15.44 -5.31
C ASN A 6 1.68 -14.06 -5.14
N PHE A 7 0.35 -13.99 -5.23
CA PHE A 7 -0.45 -12.81 -4.94
C PHE A 7 -1.02 -12.86 -3.53
N TYR A 8 -1.13 -11.73 -2.86
CA TYR A 8 -1.81 -11.65 -1.57
C TYR A 8 -3.26 -11.25 -1.80
N ILE A 9 -4.17 -12.23 -1.75
CA ILE A 9 -5.60 -12.04 -2.00
C ILE A 9 -6.40 -12.64 -0.85
N ASN A 10 -7.36 -11.89 -0.34
CA ASN A 10 -8.25 -12.31 0.76
C ASN A 10 -7.49 -12.80 2.00
N GLY A 11 -6.45 -12.09 2.40
CA GLY A 11 -5.64 -12.40 3.58
C GLY A 11 -4.71 -13.61 3.43
N LYS A 12 -4.49 -14.11 2.22
CA LYS A 12 -3.66 -15.29 1.95
C LYS A 12 -2.76 -15.09 0.74
N TRP A 13 -1.60 -15.74 0.76
CA TRP A 13 -0.74 -15.88 -0.41
C TRP A 13 -1.28 -17.01 -1.29
N VAL A 14 -1.62 -16.68 -2.53
CA VAL A 14 -2.21 -17.61 -3.51
C VAL A 14 -1.35 -17.66 -4.77
N SER A 15 -1.27 -18.82 -5.38
CA SER A 15 -0.59 -18.96 -6.68
C SER A 15 -1.39 -18.32 -7.81
N PRO A 16 -0.73 -17.82 -8.85
CA PRO A 16 -1.40 -17.32 -10.05
C PRO A 16 -2.33 -18.37 -10.67
N SER A 17 -3.48 -17.95 -11.18
CA SER A 17 -4.39 -18.84 -11.94
C SER A 17 -3.75 -19.34 -13.21
N LYS A 18 -2.93 -18.49 -13.83
CA LYS A 18 -2.08 -18.84 -14.98
C LYS A 18 -0.69 -18.28 -14.73
N PRO A 19 0.32 -19.14 -14.46
CA PRO A 19 1.69 -18.67 -14.29
C PRO A 19 2.18 -17.91 -15.52
N ASN A 20 2.69 -16.71 -15.29
CA ASN A 20 3.28 -15.86 -16.32
C ASN A 20 4.50 -15.16 -15.71
N ASP A 21 5.61 -15.88 -15.70
CA ASP A 21 6.85 -15.44 -15.10
C ASP A 21 7.42 -14.22 -15.80
N PHE A 22 7.85 -13.25 -15.01
CA PHE A 22 8.47 -12.02 -15.47
C PHE A 22 9.74 -11.74 -14.66
N GLU A 23 10.84 -11.49 -15.33
CA GLU A 23 12.12 -11.13 -14.71
C GLU A 23 12.13 -9.65 -14.32
N VAL A 24 12.51 -9.38 -13.09
CA VAL A 24 12.74 -8.02 -12.60
C VAL A 24 14.22 -7.73 -12.69
N ILE A 25 14.55 -6.69 -13.43
CA ILE A 25 15.92 -6.30 -13.73
C ILE A 25 16.41 -5.27 -12.71
N ASP A 26 17.60 -5.47 -12.16
CA ASP A 26 18.32 -4.44 -11.40
C ASP A 26 18.86 -3.39 -12.40
N PRO A 27 18.40 -2.15 -12.37
CA PRO A 27 18.80 -1.13 -13.33
C PRO A 27 20.27 -0.70 -13.15
N SER A 28 20.90 -1.01 -12.03
CA SER A 28 22.31 -0.70 -11.77
C SER A 28 23.25 -1.66 -12.47
N THR A 29 22.83 -2.92 -12.64
CA THR A 29 23.66 -3.99 -13.25
C THR A 29 23.17 -4.42 -14.62
N GLY A 30 21.89 -4.20 -14.92
CA GLY A 30 21.20 -4.73 -16.10
C GLY A 30 20.86 -6.22 -15.99
N GLU A 31 21.06 -6.85 -14.83
CA GLU A 31 20.87 -8.28 -14.65
C GLU A 31 19.58 -8.59 -13.88
N PRO A 32 18.94 -9.74 -14.15
CA PRO A 32 17.76 -10.18 -13.40
C PRO A 32 18.11 -10.50 -11.94
N PHE A 33 17.40 -9.88 -10.98
CA PHE A 33 17.57 -10.19 -9.55
C PHE A 33 16.37 -10.92 -8.94
N ALA A 34 15.18 -10.80 -9.54
CA ALA A 34 13.96 -11.44 -9.05
C ALA A 34 13.09 -11.97 -10.21
N ILE A 35 12.20 -12.92 -9.88
CA ILE A 35 11.13 -13.38 -10.75
C ILE A 35 9.81 -13.18 -10.02
N ILE A 36 8.88 -12.51 -10.69
CA ILE A 36 7.48 -12.36 -10.28
C ILE A 36 6.56 -13.10 -11.26
N SER A 37 5.27 -13.18 -10.97
CA SER A 37 4.26 -13.55 -11.94
C SER A 37 3.40 -12.35 -12.30
N LEU A 38 3.09 -12.18 -13.58
CA LEU A 38 2.07 -11.22 -13.99
C LEU A 38 0.68 -11.84 -13.76
N GLY A 39 -0.25 -11.02 -13.25
CA GLY A 39 -1.62 -11.44 -12.98
C GLY A 39 -2.44 -11.60 -14.26
N SER A 40 -3.31 -12.59 -14.27
CA SER A 40 -4.36 -12.76 -15.30
C SER A 40 -5.62 -11.97 -14.94
N THR A 41 -6.55 -11.83 -15.89
CA THR A 41 -7.88 -11.28 -15.64
C THR A 41 -8.59 -12.02 -14.50
N GLU A 42 -8.47 -13.35 -14.45
CA GLU A 42 -9.05 -14.17 -13.40
C GLU A 42 -8.48 -13.82 -12.00
N ASP A 43 -7.17 -13.57 -11.90
CA ASP A 43 -6.54 -13.15 -10.64
C ASP A 43 -7.02 -11.77 -10.21
N THR A 44 -7.17 -10.86 -11.18
CA THR A 44 -7.71 -9.52 -10.95
C THR A 44 -9.16 -9.58 -10.47
N ASP A 45 -10.02 -10.38 -11.10
CA ASP A 45 -11.41 -10.55 -10.71
C ASP A 45 -11.55 -11.14 -9.30
N LYS A 46 -10.69 -12.11 -8.92
CA LYS A 46 -10.62 -12.65 -7.56
C LYS A 46 -10.22 -11.58 -6.55
N ALA A 47 -9.23 -10.75 -6.88
CA ALA A 47 -8.78 -9.68 -6.00
C ALA A 47 -9.86 -8.61 -5.80
N ILE A 48 -10.53 -8.18 -6.88
CA ILE A 48 -11.65 -7.22 -6.83
C ILE A 48 -12.81 -7.78 -6.01
N SER A 49 -13.19 -9.04 -6.24
CA SER A 49 -14.28 -9.69 -5.50
C SER A 49 -13.95 -9.78 -4.00
N ALA A 50 -12.73 -10.14 -3.65
CA ALA A 50 -12.27 -10.18 -2.26
C ALA A 50 -12.31 -8.79 -1.60
N ALA A 51 -11.85 -7.75 -2.31
CA ALA A 51 -11.89 -6.37 -1.81
C ALA A 51 -13.33 -5.88 -1.62
N LYS A 52 -14.22 -6.16 -2.57
CA LYS A 52 -15.65 -5.82 -2.47
C LYS A 52 -16.31 -6.48 -1.25
N ASN A 53 -16.06 -7.76 -1.03
CA ASN A 53 -16.61 -8.47 0.12
C ASN A 53 -16.05 -7.92 1.45
N ALA A 54 -14.76 -7.62 1.51
CA ALA A 54 -14.13 -7.03 2.69
C ALA A 54 -14.68 -5.62 3.00
N PHE A 55 -15.06 -4.87 1.98
CA PHE A 55 -15.59 -3.51 2.13
C PHE A 55 -16.88 -3.47 2.95
N GLU A 56 -17.73 -4.50 2.90
CA GLU A 56 -19.00 -4.56 3.64
C GLU A 56 -18.81 -4.37 5.16
N THR A 57 -17.73 -4.89 5.71
CA THR A 57 -17.39 -4.71 7.13
C THR A 57 -16.40 -3.56 7.35
N TRP A 58 -15.49 -3.35 6.40
CA TRP A 58 -14.48 -2.31 6.52
C TRP A 58 -15.07 -0.90 6.54
N ARG A 59 -16.10 -0.63 5.75
CA ARG A 59 -16.76 0.69 5.71
C ARG A 59 -17.31 1.14 7.07
N GLU A 60 -17.72 0.17 7.92
CA GLU A 60 -18.24 0.42 9.27
C GLU A 60 -17.12 0.57 10.33
N THR A 61 -15.86 0.49 9.90
CA THR A 61 -14.73 0.59 10.83
C THR A 61 -14.60 2.01 11.37
N SER A 62 -14.54 2.13 12.72
CA SER A 62 -14.42 3.44 13.38
C SER A 62 -13.12 4.17 13.03
N LYS A 63 -13.12 5.50 13.19
CA LYS A 63 -11.95 6.34 13.01
C LYS A 63 -10.79 5.88 13.90
N GLU A 64 -11.06 5.56 15.16
CA GLU A 64 -10.07 5.12 16.14
C GLU A 64 -9.41 3.82 15.71
N LYS A 65 -10.19 2.88 15.19
CA LYS A 65 -9.66 1.61 14.67
C LYS A 65 -8.77 1.83 13.45
N ARG A 66 -9.19 2.67 12.52
CA ARG A 66 -8.39 3.03 11.33
C ARG A 66 -7.09 3.72 11.75
N LEU A 67 -7.17 4.64 12.71
CA LEU A 67 -6.02 5.33 13.27
C LEU A 67 -5.02 4.35 13.89
N SER A 68 -5.49 3.43 14.74
CA SER A 68 -4.62 2.43 15.37
C SER A 68 -3.91 1.52 14.35
N LEU A 69 -4.55 1.23 13.22
CA LEU A 69 -3.94 0.45 12.14
C LEU A 69 -2.86 1.23 11.40
N LEU A 70 -3.10 2.53 11.16
CA LEU A 70 -2.10 3.41 10.52
C LEU A 70 -0.90 3.64 11.44
N GLU A 71 -1.12 3.83 12.74
CA GLU A 71 -0.03 3.94 13.72
C GLU A 71 0.80 2.66 13.80
N LYS A 72 0.16 1.49 13.74
CA LYS A 72 0.87 0.22 13.66
C LYS A 72 1.64 0.06 12.35
N PHE A 73 1.07 0.50 11.24
CA PHE A 73 1.76 0.52 9.94
C PHE A 73 3.02 1.39 10.02
N ASP A 74 2.93 2.62 10.54
CA ASP A 74 4.07 3.52 10.70
C ASP A 74 5.19 2.91 11.57
N GLN A 75 4.82 2.27 12.69
CA GLN A 75 5.79 1.56 13.54
C GLN A 75 6.52 0.42 12.79
N ILE A 76 5.77 -0.36 12.01
CA ILE A 76 6.34 -1.47 11.22
C ILE A 76 7.22 -0.92 10.11
N TYR A 77 6.80 0.13 9.41
CA TYR A 77 7.55 0.78 8.36
C TYR A 77 8.91 1.27 8.87
N ASN A 78 8.91 2.01 9.99
CA ASN A 78 10.14 2.51 10.59
C ASN A 78 11.06 1.37 11.10
N ARG A 79 10.49 0.30 11.64
CA ARG A 79 11.28 -0.88 12.05
C ARG A 79 11.95 -1.59 10.88
N ARG A 80 11.32 -1.56 9.70
CA ARG A 80 11.82 -2.20 8.48
C ARG A 80 12.51 -1.22 7.52
N TRP A 81 13.02 -0.12 8.06
CA TRP A 81 13.63 0.97 7.28
C TRP A 81 14.70 0.47 6.31
N ASP A 82 15.67 -0.29 6.81
CA ASP A 82 16.81 -0.78 6.00
C ASP A 82 16.36 -1.75 4.90
N GLU A 83 15.30 -2.53 5.14
CA GLU A 83 14.71 -3.40 4.13
C GLU A 83 14.08 -2.57 2.99
N MET A 84 13.39 -1.48 3.34
CA MET A 84 12.80 -0.55 2.36
C MET A 84 13.86 0.17 1.54
N VAL A 85 14.92 0.66 2.20
CA VAL A 85 16.06 1.31 1.53
C VAL A 85 16.70 0.36 0.54
N LYS A 86 16.98 -0.87 0.96
CA LYS A 86 17.59 -1.88 0.10
C LYS A 86 16.70 -2.24 -1.09
N ALA A 87 15.39 -2.44 -0.86
CA ALA A 87 14.45 -2.75 -1.93
C ALA A 87 14.42 -1.64 -2.98
N GLN A 88 14.29 -0.39 -2.56
CA GLN A 88 14.26 0.76 -3.47
C GLN A 88 15.58 0.93 -4.24
N SER A 89 16.72 0.75 -3.57
CA SER A 89 18.02 0.80 -4.23
C SER A 89 18.14 -0.28 -5.32
N THR A 90 17.75 -1.52 -5.01
CA THR A 90 17.84 -2.63 -5.97
C THR A 90 16.80 -2.52 -7.11
N GLU A 91 15.57 -2.10 -6.80
CA GLU A 91 14.48 -2.06 -7.79
C GLU A 91 14.52 -0.81 -8.69
N MET A 92 15.02 0.31 -8.16
CA MET A 92 15.03 1.60 -8.85
C MET A 92 16.45 2.07 -9.26
N GLY A 93 17.51 1.38 -8.81
CA GLY A 93 18.88 1.79 -9.04
C GLY A 93 19.31 3.05 -8.28
N ALA A 94 18.54 3.47 -7.27
CA ALA A 94 18.86 4.66 -6.49
C ALA A 94 20.09 4.41 -5.59
N PRO A 95 21.02 5.38 -5.47
CA PRO A 95 22.06 5.32 -4.46
C PRO A 95 21.45 5.12 -3.07
N LEU A 96 22.11 4.32 -2.20
CA LEU A 96 21.56 3.97 -0.88
C LEU A 96 21.20 5.17 -0.03
N ASP A 97 22.04 6.20 -0.02
CA ASP A 97 21.78 7.45 0.73
C ASP A 97 20.51 8.14 0.20
N TYR A 98 20.37 8.24 -1.11
CA TYR A 98 19.18 8.84 -1.72
C TYR A 98 17.92 8.00 -1.49
N ALA A 99 18.01 6.68 -1.56
CA ALA A 99 16.92 5.77 -1.23
C ALA A 99 16.47 5.93 0.24
N SER A 100 17.44 6.13 1.17
CA SER A 100 17.15 6.36 2.58
C SER A 100 16.56 7.74 2.86
N GLU A 101 17.29 8.80 2.48
CA GLU A 101 16.99 10.17 2.89
C GLU A 101 15.84 10.81 2.10
N THR A 102 15.53 10.26 0.92
CA THR A 102 14.47 10.79 0.07
C THR A 102 13.31 9.82 -0.02
N HIS A 103 13.48 8.66 -0.64
CA HIS A 103 12.36 7.78 -0.99
C HIS A 103 11.74 7.12 0.25
N THR A 104 12.55 6.48 1.08
CA THR A 104 12.05 5.82 2.30
C THR A 104 11.53 6.84 3.30
N LYS A 105 12.25 7.98 3.45
CA LYS A 105 11.82 9.07 4.31
C LYS A 105 10.49 9.67 3.88
N MET A 106 10.28 9.87 2.58
CA MET A 106 9.02 10.40 2.06
C MET A 106 7.83 9.49 2.41
N GLY A 107 7.98 8.16 2.32
CA GLY A 107 6.96 7.21 2.75
C GLY A 107 6.61 7.32 4.23
N ALA A 108 7.62 7.46 5.09
CA ALA A 108 7.42 7.66 6.54
C ALA A 108 6.75 9.02 6.84
N ASP A 109 7.14 10.09 6.17
CA ASP A 109 6.58 11.42 6.37
C ASP A 109 5.11 11.47 5.89
N ILE A 110 4.77 10.80 4.80
CA ILE A 110 3.38 10.67 4.32
C ILE A 110 2.54 9.92 5.36
N SER A 111 3.01 8.79 5.89
CA SER A 111 2.26 8.02 6.90
C SER A 111 1.98 8.85 8.15
N LYS A 112 2.97 9.57 8.67
CA LYS A 112 2.83 10.48 9.82
C LYS A 112 1.83 11.61 9.56
N ASN A 113 1.88 12.20 8.36
CA ASN A 113 0.96 13.28 7.98
C ASN A 113 -0.49 12.77 7.89
N ILE A 114 -0.72 11.59 7.30
CA ILE A 114 -2.05 10.98 7.24
C ILE A 114 -2.58 10.70 8.63
N ILE A 115 -1.77 10.16 9.55
CA ILE A 115 -2.14 9.92 10.94
C ILE A 115 -2.53 11.23 11.64
N LYS A 116 -1.72 12.29 11.47
CA LYS A 116 -2.01 13.61 12.03
C LYS A 116 -3.33 14.18 11.50
N ILE A 117 -3.55 14.12 10.20
CA ILE A 117 -4.79 14.62 9.57
C ILE A 117 -5.99 13.82 10.08
N LEU A 118 -5.90 12.49 10.13
CA LEU A 118 -7.01 11.64 10.53
C LEU A 118 -7.45 11.89 11.99
N LYS A 119 -6.53 12.25 12.90
CA LYS A 119 -6.87 12.56 14.30
C LYS A 119 -7.93 13.63 14.41
N ASP A 120 -7.83 14.66 13.60
CA ASP A 120 -8.71 15.84 13.66
C ASP A 120 -9.77 15.84 12.56
N PHE A 121 -9.75 14.85 11.63
CA PHE A 121 -10.65 14.82 10.49
C PHE A 121 -12.07 14.46 10.90
N ASN A 122 -13.03 15.31 10.51
CA ASN A 122 -14.46 15.07 10.62
C ASN A 122 -15.00 14.48 9.31
N PHE A 123 -15.53 13.25 9.38
CA PHE A 123 -16.15 12.60 8.23
C PHE A 123 -17.57 13.11 7.94
N GLU A 124 -18.20 13.76 8.93
CA GLU A 124 -19.56 14.26 8.83
C GLU A 124 -19.58 15.76 9.08
N HIS A 125 -20.25 16.49 8.20
CA HIS A 125 -20.50 17.91 8.33
C HIS A 125 -21.99 18.17 8.29
N GLN A 126 -22.53 18.83 9.34
CA GLN A 126 -23.90 19.28 9.34
C GLN A 126 -23.99 20.68 8.74
N PHE A 127 -24.84 20.82 7.74
CA PHE A 127 -25.17 22.10 7.16
C PHE A 127 -26.60 22.46 7.58
N ASP A 128 -26.77 23.55 8.34
CA ASP A 128 -28.07 24.13 8.58
C ASP A 128 -28.57 24.79 7.27
N LEU A 129 -29.42 24.10 6.57
CA LEU A 129 -30.22 24.71 5.52
C LEU A 129 -31.22 25.65 6.20
N LYS A 130 -30.81 26.89 6.54
CA LYS A 130 -31.75 27.94 6.83
C LYS A 130 -32.57 28.14 5.58
N SER A 131 -33.79 27.58 5.59
CA SER A 131 -34.81 27.86 4.59
C SER A 131 -35.20 29.33 4.75
N ASN A 132 -34.46 30.23 4.18
CA ASN A 132 -34.91 31.56 3.86
C ASN A 132 -34.65 31.70 2.39
N ASN A 133 -35.72 31.37 1.60
CA ASN A 133 -36.25 32.41 0.73
C ASN A 133 -37.42 31.89 -0.07
N ARG A 134 -38.55 32.31 0.34
CA ARG A 134 -39.60 32.68 -0.60
C ARG A 134 -39.17 33.98 -1.26
N ILE A 135 -39.00 33.94 -2.53
CA ILE A 135 -39.30 35.03 -3.44
C ILE A 135 -40.38 34.53 -4.39
#